data_f04e4f14adf0ce1a34480ca42bc81e38
#
_entry.id   f04e4f14adf0ce1a34480ca42bc81e38
#
_cell.length_a   1.000
_cell.length_b   1.000
_cell.length_c   1.000
_cell.angle_alpha   90.00
_cell.angle_beta   90.00
_cell.angle_gamma   90.00
#
_symmetry.space_group_name_H-M   'P 1'
#
loop_
_entity.id
_entity.type
_entity.pdbx_description
1 polymer ?
#
loop_
_entity_poly.entity_id
_entity_poly.type
_entity_poly.pdbx_seq_one_letter_code
_entity_poly.pdbx_strand_id
1 'polypeptide(L)'
;MNHIFLQNHHHGEALIVIFLGWGVPAEAFTDLKKNQCDILLLSGYGPGCTAEAERIIAGKQSAWNYKEIIVIGWSFGVKPASAFIADTSFNITLRIAVNGTEQHIHPACGIPPEIFSGTLNGLHAATLRKFRLRTAGTRYNFEKYFGNAASDDATVERLRRELQYFASLPAERSNVSLWDKAVIGECDRIFPPEAQRNAWQGVDITEVADMPHLPDFQWIIDRFVIDKSKVCDKFSQAGDTYEENATIQKKVARRLLELSGGIIPQGNLDIIEMGYGHGVFTRMYLDRLASDIHSLTLVDLDTDPEVGKDTGAIHVKADVEDVHFINEYLTPESKDVIFSSSMVQWLNSPATWLRRCAAALRPGGVLAVSFYSGDTFSEISSITGSGLQYPALQSLSDIARCCGVTINVATTECETLEFDTPRDALHHLQLTGVNGLSATASPATVRRLIREWPLTASDKARLTFCPAYLVLTKKPKA
;
A
#
# COMPACT_ATOMS: atom_id res chain seq x y z
N MET A 1 23.96 -14.36 3.65
CA MET A 1 23.21 -13.07 3.48
C MET A 1 23.76 -12.04 4.43
N ASN A 2 23.92 -10.80 3.98
CA ASN A 2 24.26 -9.68 4.87
C ASN A 2 22.97 -8.97 5.29
N HIS A 3 22.95 -8.43 6.53
CA HIS A 3 21.82 -7.66 6.99
C HIS A 3 22.23 -6.48 7.86
N ILE A 4 21.47 -5.39 7.80
CA ILE A 4 21.54 -4.23 8.68
C ILE A 4 20.16 -4.00 9.27
N PHE A 5 20.10 -3.88 10.58
CA PHE A 5 18.86 -3.59 11.29
C PHE A 5 18.88 -2.15 11.81
N LEU A 6 17.95 -1.35 11.32
CA LEU A 6 17.75 0.03 11.73
C LEU A 6 16.58 0.07 12.72
N GLN A 7 16.92 0.17 13.99
CA GLN A 7 15.95 0.28 15.05
C GLN A 7 15.55 1.74 15.23
N ASN A 8 14.37 2.11 14.72
CA ASN A 8 13.84 3.47 14.80
C ASN A 8 12.97 3.69 16.04
N HIS A 9 12.39 2.62 16.62
CA HIS A 9 11.55 2.67 17.82
C HIS A 9 11.79 1.47 18.74
N HIS A 10 11.71 1.70 20.06
CA HIS A 10 11.84 0.64 21.06
C HIS A 10 10.64 -0.34 21.10
N HIS A 11 9.53 0.00 20.48
CA HIS A 11 8.33 -0.83 20.34
C HIS A 11 7.69 -0.53 18.97
N GLY A 12 8.40 -0.88 17.88
CA GLY A 12 7.88 -0.73 16.53
C GLY A 12 6.64 -1.59 16.31
N GLU A 13 5.61 -1.02 15.72
CA GLU A 13 4.41 -1.78 15.35
C GLU A 13 4.63 -2.59 14.08
N ALA A 14 5.50 -2.11 13.17
CA ALA A 14 5.78 -2.75 11.90
C ALA A 14 7.28 -2.95 11.65
N LEU A 15 7.61 -4.02 10.92
CA LEU A 15 8.93 -4.28 10.38
C LEU A 15 8.91 -4.13 8.86
N ILE A 16 9.70 -3.18 8.35
CA ILE A 16 9.93 -3.03 6.90
C ILE A 16 11.17 -3.83 6.52
N VAL A 17 11.01 -4.86 5.70
CA VAL A 17 12.10 -5.69 5.19
C VAL A 17 12.39 -5.29 3.75
N ILE A 18 13.60 -4.80 3.49
CA ILE A 18 14.04 -4.37 2.16
C ILE A 18 15.06 -5.36 1.62
N PHE A 19 14.69 -6.11 0.58
CA PHE A 19 15.60 -6.91 -0.22
C PHE A 19 16.26 -6.02 -1.26
N LEU A 20 17.52 -5.66 -1.00
CA LEU A 20 18.27 -4.70 -1.82
C LEU A 20 18.71 -5.29 -3.17
N GLY A 21 19.02 -4.43 -4.12
CA GLY A 21 19.54 -4.81 -5.42
C GLY A 21 21.01 -5.29 -5.37
N TRP A 22 21.45 -5.92 -6.46
CA TRP A 22 22.82 -6.40 -6.63
C TRP A 22 23.83 -5.25 -6.74
N GLY A 23 25.00 -5.43 -6.14
CA GLY A 23 26.14 -4.52 -6.28
C GLY A 23 26.05 -3.24 -5.46
N VAL A 24 25.07 -3.12 -4.58
CA VAL A 24 24.79 -1.95 -3.75
C VAL A 24 25.19 -2.23 -2.30
N PRO A 25 25.95 -1.32 -1.63
CA PRO A 25 26.25 -1.44 -0.21
C PRO A 25 25.00 -1.13 0.62
N ALA A 26 24.64 -2.02 1.55
CA ALA A 26 23.50 -1.79 2.44
C ALA A 26 23.73 -0.60 3.38
N GLU A 27 24.97 -0.31 3.69
CA GLU A 27 25.41 0.81 4.53
C GLU A 27 25.00 2.18 3.97
N ALA A 28 24.76 2.26 2.66
CA ALA A 28 24.33 3.50 2.01
C ALA A 28 22.87 3.91 2.35
N PHE A 29 22.11 3.03 3.03
CA PHE A 29 20.70 3.25 3.35
C PHE A 29 20.44 3.30 4.86
N THR A 30 21.46 3.55 5.68
CA THR A 30 21.33 3.56 7.15
C THR A 30 20.63 4.80 7.71
N ASP A 31 20.35 5.80 6.90
CA ASP A 31 19.57 7.00 7.23
C ASP A 31 18.05 6.85 7.02
N LEU A 32 17.60 5.70 6.52
CA LEU A 32 16.18 5.41 6.36
C LEU A 32 15.46 5.34 7.70
N LYS A 33 14.26 5.90 7.74
CA LYS A 33 13.43 5.93 8.94
C LYS A 33 11.94 5.98 8.60
N LYS A 34 11.13 5.39 9.46
CA LYS A 34 9.68 5.56 9.46
C LYS A 34 9.20 5.54 10.90
N ASN A 35 8.25 6.41 11.22
CA ASN A 35 7.67 6.43 12.56
C ASN A 35 7.01 5.06 12.86
N GLN A 36 7.24 4.55 14.07
CA GLN A 36 6.73 3.26 14.55
C GLN A 36 7.12 2.02 13.71
N CYS A 37 8.10 2.16 12.81
CA CYS A 37 8.62 1.06 12.03
C CYS A 37 10.12 0.88 12.27
N ASP A 38 10.55 -0.36 12.42
CA ASP A 38 11.94 -0.75 12.27
C ASP A 38 12.21 -1.17 10.84
N ILE A 39 13.46 -1.07 10.38
CA ILE A 39 13.81 -1.39 9.00
C ILE A 39 14.93 -2.43 8.99
N LEU A 40 14.73 -3.51 8.24
CA LEU A 40 15.71 -4.57 8.01
C LEU A 40 16.16 -4.54 6.54
N LEU A 41 17.43 -4.26 6.31
CA LEU A 41 18.05 -4.29 4.99
C LEU A 41 18.71 -5.65 4.76
N LEU A 42 18.38 -6.32 3.68
CA LEU A 42 18.93 -7.63 3.29
C LEU A 42 19.68 -7.51 1.96
N SER A 43 20.87 -8.10 1.87
CA SER A 43 21.71 -8.10 0.67
C SER A 43 22.66 -9.31 0.63
N GLY A 44 23.37 -9.52 -0.48
CA GLY A 44 24.35 -10.61 -0.61
C GLY A 44 23.68 -11.97 -0.73
N TYR A 45 23.05 -12.22 -1.86
CA TYR A 45 22.24 -13.39 -2.12
C TYR A 45 23.08 -14.58 -2.60
N GLY A 46 22.64 -15.79 -2.22
CA GLY A 46 23.26 -17.05 -2.59
C GLY A 46 22.36 -18.22 -2.22
N PRO A 47 22.81 -19.48 -2.43
CA PRO A 47 22.04 -20.65 -2.03
C PRO A 47 21.61 -20.58 -0.56
N GLY A 48 20.33 -20.86 -0.28
CA GLY A 48 19.75 -20.82 1.07
C GLY A 48 19.40 -19.41 1.60
N CYS A 49 19.53 -18.35 0.78
CA CYS A 49 19.27 -16.98 1.23
C CYS A 49 17.84 -16.77 1.73
N THR A 50 16.84 -17.47 1.17
CA THR A 50 15.44 -17.38 1.62
C THR A 50 15.27 -17.92 3.04
N ALA A 51 15.82 -19.10 3.34
CA ALA A 51 15.79 -19.69 4.67
C ALA A 51 16.56 -18.83 5.70
N GLU A 52 17.65 -18.20 5.26
CA GLU A 52 18.41 -17.28 6.13
C GLU A 52 17.63 -15.99 6.39
N ALA A 53 16.93 -15.42 5.40
CA ALA A 53 16.03 -14.29 5.58
C ALA A 53 14.92 -14.63 6.60
N GLU A 54 14.28 -15.80 6.44
CA GLU A 54 13.26 -16.30 7.38
C GLU A 54 13.80 -16.35 8.82
N ARG A 55 14.98 -16.92 9.01
CA ARG A 55 15.63 -17.01 10.34
C ARG A 55 15.94 -15.64 10.93
N ILE A 56 16.43 -14.68 10.13
CA ILE A 56 16.75 -13.33 10.61
C ILE A 56 15.45 -12.61 11.01
N ILE A 57 14.41 -12.70 10.20
CA ILE A 57 13.12 -12.05 10.43
C ILE A 57 12.44 -12.70 11.65
N ALA A 58 12.46 -14.03 11.77
CA ALA A 58 11.94 -14.76 12.93
C ALA A 58 12.59 -14.30 14.23
N GLY A 59 13.91 -14.11 14.23
CA GLY A 59 14.64 -13.56 15.37
C GLY A 59 14.19 -12.16 15.75
N LYS A 60 13.90 -11.28 14.78
CA LYS A 60 13.36 -9.95 15.01
C LYS A 60 11.92 -10.00 15.49
N GLN A 61 11.08 -10.82 14.86
CA GLN A 61 9.70 -11.03 15.27
C GLN A 61 9.59 -11.54 16.72
N SER A 62 10.41 -12.50 17.09
CA SER A 62 10.44 -13.02 18.47
C SER A 62 10.89 -11.99 19.50
N ALA A 63 11.78 -11.07 19.12
CA ALA A 63 12.29 -10.05 20.01
C ALA A 63 11.33 -8.87 20.20
N TRP A 64 10.56 -8.50 19.15
CA TRP A 64 9.82 -7.24 19.08
C TRP A 64 8.31 -7.42 18.88
N ASN A 65 7.85 -8.60 18.47
CA ASN A 65 6.43 -8.94 18.26
C ASN A 65 5.70 -7.93 17.35
N TYR A 66 6.26 -7.68 16.15
CA TYR A 66 5.65 -6.77 15.18
C TYR A 66 4.26 -7.25 14.78
N LYS A 67 3.31 -6.33 14.70
CA LYS A 67 1.95 -6.58 14.20
C LYS A 67 1.93 -6.74 12.68
N GLU A 68 2.81 -6.02 11.99
CA GLU A 68 2.89 -5.99 10.54
C GLU A 68 4.31 -6.25 10.03
N ILE A 69 4.41 -7.00 8.94
CA ILE A 69 5.64 -7.12 8.16
C ILE A 69 5.37 -6.61 6.75
N ILE A 70 6.18 -5.66 6.32
CA ILE A 70 6.12 -5.05 4.99
C ILE A 70 7.37 -5.48 4.23
N VAL A 71 7.20 -5.96 3.00
CA VAL A 71 8.31 -6.43 2.16
C VAL A 71 8.48 -5.51 0.96
N ILE A 72 9.69 -5.00 0.78
CA ILE A 72 10.09 -4.23 -0.40
C ILE A 72 11.21 -5.01 -1.10
N GLY A 73 10.98 -5.40 -2.36
CA GLY A 73 11.99 -5.99 -3.21
C GLY A 73 12.48 -4.99 -4.24
N TRP A 74 13.79 -4.76 -4.33
CA TRP A 74 14.35 -3.86 -5.32
C TRP A 74 15.30 -4.59 -6.28
N SER A 75 15.11 -4.37 -7.60
CA SER A 75 16.01 -4.90 -8.61
C SER A 75 16.09 -6.45 -8.53
N PHE A 76 17.29 -7.03 -8.48
CA PHE A 76 17.48 -8.47 -8.25
C PHE A 76 16.92 -8.95 -6.89
N GLY A 77 16.76 -8.06 -5.90
CA GLY A 77 16.14 -8.38 -4.62
C GLY A 77 14.67 -8.78 -4.70
N VAL A 78 13.98 -8.45 -5.81
CA VAL A 78 12.59 -8.90 -6.05
C VAL A 78 12.51 -10.43 -6.08
N LYS A 79 13.46 -11.12 -6.70
CA LYS A 79 13.42 -12.59 -6.83
C LYS A 79 13.50 -13.33 -5.49
N PRO A 80 14.51 -13.07 -4.60
CA PRO A 80 14.53 -13.68 -3.27
C PRO A 80 13.39 -13.20 -2.37
N ALA A 81 12.91 -11.96 -2.52
CA ALA A 81 11.73 -11.48 -1.82
C ALA A 81 10.49 -12.28 -2.22
N SER A 82 10.27 -12.56 -3.52
CA SER A 82 9.15 -13.40 -3.99
C SER A 82 9.21 -14.80 -3.40
N ALA A 83 10.39 -15.42 -3.37
CA ALA A 83 10.56 -16.74 -2.75
C ALA A 83 10.25 -16.70 -1.24
N PHE A 84 10.72 -15.66 -0.54
CA PHE A 84 10.40 -15.46 0.88
C PHE A 84 8.88 -15.28 1.08
N ILE A 85 8.21 -14.41 0.30
CA ILE A 85 6.77 -14.16 0.39
C ILE A 85 5.95 -15.45 0.15
N ALA A 86 6.39 -16.30 -0.77
CA ALA A 86 5.69 -17.54 -1.11
C ALA A 86 5.76 -18.60 -0.01
N ASP A 87 6.89 -18.67 0.70
CA ASP A 87 7.20 -19.78 1.62
C ASP A 87 7.00 -19.40 3.10
N THR A 88 6.93 -18.10 3.43
CA THR A 88 6.85 -17.64 4.81
C THR A 88 5.48 -17.86 5.46
N SER A 89 5.50 -18.14 6.76
CA SER A 89 4.31 -18.15 7.62
C SER A 89 3.98 -16.77 8.22
N PHE A 90 4.83 -15.77 8.03
CA PHE A 90 4.59 -14.44 8.57
C PHE A 90 3.43 -13.73 7.86
N ASN A 91 2.68 -12.91 8.62
CA ASN A 91 1.68 -12.03 8.05
C ASN A 91 2.36 -10.83 7.36
N ILE A 92 2.46 -10.90 6.03
CA ILE A 92 2.98 -9.78 5.24
C ILE A 92 1.79 -8.93 4.79
N THR A 93 1.71 -7.70 5.30
CA THR A 93 0.59 -6.78 5.07
C THR A 93 0.74 -5.95 3.80
N LEU A 94 1.98 -5.70 3.34
CA LEU A 94 2.23 -4.95 2.10
C LEU A 94 3.48 -5.50 1.40
N ARG A 95 3.40 -5.65 0.06
CA ARG A 95 4.48 -6.16 -0.80
C ARG A 95 4.69 -5.21 -1.97
N ILE A 96 5.87 -4.60 -2.03
CA ILE A 96 6.21 -3.60 -3.05
C ILE A 96 7.43 -4.08 -3.85
N ALA A 97 7.26 -4.28 -5.15
CA ALA A 97 8.37 -4.49 -6.08
C ALA A 97 8.81 -3.15 -6.65
N VAL A 98 10.13 -2.90 -6.69
CA VAL A 98 10.70 -1.62 -7.14
C VAL A 98 11.77 -1.90 -8.18
N ASN A 99 11.63 -1.34 -9.36
CA ASN A 99 12.65 -1.40 -10.42
C ASN A 99 13.26 -2.79 -10.60
N GLY A 100 12.40 -3.81 -10.66
CA GLY A 100 12.78 -5.21 -10.79
C GLY A 100 11.59 -6.10 -11.05
N THR A 101 11.83 -7.36 -11.41
CA THR A 101 10.78 -8.34 -11.70
C THR A 101 11.14 -9.72 -11.17
N GLU A 102 10.15 -10.58 -10.99
CA GLU A 102 10.38 -11.99 -10.63
C GLU A 102 11.12 -12.74 -11.73
N GLN A 103 10.85 -12.40 -12.98
CA GLN A 103 11.54 -12.92 -14.18
C GLN A 103 12.78 -12.08 -14.47
N HIS A 104 13.70 -12.01 -13.51
CA HIS A 104 14.84 -11.09 -13.49
C HIS A 104 15.76 -11.20 -14.72
N ILE A 105 15.86 -12.38 -15.37
CA ILE A 105 16.57 -12.62 -16.64
C ILE A 105 15.56 -13.14 -17.64
N HIS A 106 14.99 -12.25 -18.45
CA HIS A 106 13.97 -12.61 -19.43
C HIS A 106 13.89 -11.56 -20.55
N PRO A 107 13.77 -11.96 -21.83
CA PRO A 107 13.83 -11.04 -22.97
C PRO A 107 12.72 -9.99 -22.97
N ALA A 108 11.53 -10.32 -22.44
CA ALA A 108 10.35 -9.43 -22.46
C ALA A 108 9.89 -8.96 -21.09
N CYS A 109 10.32 -9.59 -19.99
CA CYS A 109 9.83 -9.31 -18.64
C CYS A 109 10.93 -9.01 -17.62
N GLY A 110 12.19 -8.93 -18.04
CA GLY A 110 13.34 -8.70 -17.17
C GLY A 110 14.52 -8.10 -17.91
N ILE A 111 15.72 -8.36 -17.41
CA ILE A 111 16.95 -8.01 -18.12
C ILE A 111 17.13 -9.02 -19.27
N PRO A 112 17.36 -8.57 -20.51
CA PRO A 112 17.64 -9.47 -21.64
C PRO A 112 18.85 -10.37 -21.33
N PRO A 113 18.77 -11.70 -21.62
CA PRO A 113 19.82 -12.67 -21.27
C PRO A 113 21.22 -12.32 -21.79
N GLU A 114 21.30 -11.72 -22.98
CA GLU A 114 22.56 -11.26 -23.58
C GLU A 114 23.19 -10.09 -22.82
N ILE A 115 22.36 -9.15 -22.30
CA ILE A 115 22.83 -8.04 -21.47
C ILE A 115 23.31 -8.52 -20.12
N PHE A 116 22.56 -9.47 -19.51
CA PHE A 116 22.95 -10.10 -18.26
C PHE A 116 24.28 -10.85 -18.41
N SER A 117 24.40 -11.71 -19.43
CA SER A 117 25.61 -12.48 -19.70
C SER A 117 26.81 -11.59 -19.99
N GLY A 118 26.61 -10.50 -20.75
CA GLY A 118 27.64 -9.49 -20.98
C GLY A 118 28.13 -8.84 -19.70
N THR A 119 27.23 -8.56 -18.75
CA THR A 119 27.57 -8.01 -17.43
C THR A 119 28.35 -9.02 -16.59
N LEU A 120 27.90 -10.28 -16.51
CA LEU A 120 28.55 -11.36 -15.75
C LEU A 120 29.97 -11.64 -16.27
N ASN A 121 30.12 -11.81 -17.59
CA ASN A 121 31.39 -12.19 -18.22
C ASN A 121 32.40 -11.02 -18.22
N GLY A 122 31.89 -9.79 -18.35
CA GLY A 122 32.72 -8.58 -18.38
C GLY A 122 32.94 -7.92 -17.02
N LEU A 123 32.57 -8.59 -15.90
CA LEU A 123 32.62 -7.97 -14.58
C LEU A 123 34.07 -7.80 -14.08
N HIS A 124 34.50 -6.57 -13.86
CA HIS A 124 35.74 -6.15 -13.20
C HIS A 124 35.54 -4.75 -12.58
N ALA A 125 36.52 -4.25 -11.84
CA ALA A 125 36.38 -2.99 -11.09
C ALA A 125 35.85 -1.80 -11.91
N ALA A 126 36.36 -1.60 -13.13
CA ALA A 126 35.93 -0.49 -13.98
C ALA A 126 34.52 -0.67 -14.54
N THR A 127 34.12 -1.89 -14.91
CA THR A 127 32.74 -2.17 -15.38
C THR A 127 31.76 -2.15 -14.24
N LEU A 128 32.12 -2.58 -13.03
CA LEU A 128 31.31 -2.43 -11.81
C LEU A 128 31.05 -0.94 -11.51
N ARG A 129 32.08 -0.09 -11.64
CA ARG A 129 31.89 1.36 -11.48
C ARG A 129 30.93 1.96 -12.51
N LYS A 130 31.02 1.51 -13.79
CA LYS A 130 30.07 1.94 -14.84
C LYS A 130 28.65 1.46 -14.57
N PHE A 131 28.49 0.25 -14.07
CA PHE A 131 27.20 -0.29 -13.65
C PHE A 131 26.58 0.57 -12.53
N ARG A 132 27.35 0.86 -11.47
CA ARG A 132 26.91 1.69 -10.34
C ARG A 132 26.54 3.12 -10.78
N LEU A 133 27.28 3.73 -11.71
CA LEU A 133 26.91 5.04 -12.29
C LEU A 133 25.57 4.98 -13.04
N ARG A 134 25.34 3.89 -13.78
CA ARG A 134 24.07 3.67 -14.50
C ARG A 134 22.92 3.45 -13.53
N THR A 135 23.15 2.68 -12.47
CA THR A 135 22.19 2.45 -11.37
C THR A 135 21.80 3.76 -10.70
N ALA A 136 22.79 4.59 -10.35
CA ALA A 136 22.56 5.87 -9.66
C ALA A 136 21.81 6.92 -10.50
N GLY A 137 21.91 6.83 -11.82
CA GLY A 137 21.30 7.79 -12.75
C GLY A 137 21.94 9.16 -12.79
N THR A 138 22.44 9.67 -11.67
CA THR A 138 23.11 10.97 -11.53
C THR A 138 24.45 10.83 -10.81
N ARG A 139 25.36 11.81 -11.06
CA ARG A 139 26.65 11.85 -10.35
C ARG A 139 26.46 12.08 -8.84
N TYR A 140 25.49 12.91 -8.47
CA TYR A 140 25.17 13.16 -7.06
C TYR A 140 24.78 11.87 -6.34
N ASN A 141 23.85 11.10 -6.89
CA ASN A 141 23.45 9.82 -6.31
C ASN A 141 24.61 8.80 -6.32
N PHE A 142 25.44 8.80 -7.35
CA PHE A 142 26.61 7.94 -7.36
C PHE A 142 27.57 8.25 -6.19
N GLU A 143 27.91 9.52 -5.97
CA GLU A 143 28.78 9.89 -4.86
C GLU A 143 28.13 9.59 -3.49
N LYS A 144 26.83 9.86 -3.35
CA LYS A 144 26.09 9.59 -2.11
C LYS A 144 26.05 8.11 -1.76
N TYR A 145 25.69 7.25 -2.71
CA TYR A 145 25.38 5.84 -2.43
C TYR A 145 26.52 4.87 -2.76
N PHE A 146 27.47 5.27 -3.60
CA PHE A 146 28.56 4.41 -4.07
C PHE A 146 29.95 5.02 -3.90
N GLY A 147 30.07 6.26 -3.46
CA GLY A 147 31.36 6.97 -3.35
C GLY A 147 32.40 6.22 -2.52
N ASN A 148 31.96 5.57 -1.44
CA ASN A 148 32.81 4.77 -0.56
C ASN A 148 32.68 3.24 -0.82
N ALA A 149 31.97 2.81 -1.86
CA ALA A 149 31.73 1.39 -2.11
C ALA A 149 32.97 0.71 -2.68
N ALA A 150 33.43 -0.35 -2.02
CA ALA A 150 34.58 -1.13 -2.46
C ALA A 150 34.40 -1.68 -3.89
N SER A 151 35.50 -1.69 -4.64
CA SER A 151 35.56 -2.22 -6.01
C SER A 151 36.84 -3.04 -6.24
N ASP A 152 37.45 -3.54 -5.16
CA ASP A 152 38.57 -4.45 -5.20
C ASP A 152 38.22 -5.81 -5.78
N ASP A 153 39.24 -6.62 -6.06
CA ASP A 153 39.05 -7.95 -6.68
C ASP A 153 38.21 -8.89 -5.82
N ALA A 154 38.33 -8.81 -4.49
CA ALA A 154 37.52 -9.61 -3.57
C ALA A 154 36.05 -9.26 -3.66
N THR A 155 35.72 -7.96 -3.73
CA THR A 155 34.36 -7.45 -3.94
C THR A 155 33.82 -7.88 -5.29
N VAL A 156 34.60 -7.72 -6.36
CA VAL A 156 34.20 -8.13 -7.72
C VAL A 156 33.91 -9.62 -7.76
N GLU A 157 34.75 -10.47 -7.16
CA GLU A 157 34.54 -11.92 -7.15
C GLU A 157 33.33 -12.34 -6.32
N ARG A 158 33.09 -11.69 -5.20
CA ARG A 158 31.86 -11.90 -4.41
C ARG A 158 30.61 -11.55 -5.22
N LEU A 159 30.59 -10.40 -5.89
CA LEU A 159 29.48 -9.94 -6.72
C LEU A 159 29.30 -10.81 -7.97
N ARG A 160 30.39 -11.39 -8.53
CA ARG A 160 30.31 -12.37 -9.63
C ARG A 160 29.58 -13.64 -9.20
N ARG A 161 29.93 -14.19 -8.02
CA ARG A 161 29.25 -15.38 -7.46
C ARG A 161 27.76 -15.12 -7.22
N GLU A 162 27.40 -13.93 -6.80
CA GLU A 162 26.00 -13.51 -6.62
C GLU A 162 25.26 -13.48 -7.97
N LEU A 163 25.84 -12.94 -9.04
CA LEU A 163 25.26 -13.00 -10.39
C LEU A 163 25.15 -14.44 -10.92
N GLN A 164 26.14 -15.29 -10.67
CA GLN A 164 26.08 -16.71 -11.01
C GLN A 164 24.93 -17.43 -10.29
N TYR A 165 24.69 -17.08 -9.02
CA TYR A 165 23.52 -17.57 -8.30
C TYR A 165 22.22 -17.12 -8.98
N PHE A 166 22.06 -15.85 -9.31
CA PHE A 166 20.86 -15.38 -10.04
C PHE A 166 20.71 -16.07 -11.41
N ALA A 167 21.80 -16.32 -12.13
CA ALA A 167 21.76 -17.07 -13.39
C ALA A 167 21.27 -18.51 -13.23
N SER A 168 21.45 -19.13 -12.06
CA SER A 168 21.01 -20.49 -11.76
C SER A 168 19.54 -20.59 -11.34
N LEU A 169 18.89 -19.45 -11.02
CA LEU A 169 17.49 -19.45 -10.60
C LEU A 169 16.55 -19.60 -11.80
N PRO A 170 15.42 -20.32 -11.64
CA PRO A 170 14.44 -20.46 -12.70
C PRO A 170 13.86 -19.11 -13.09
N ALA A 171 13.74 -18.87 -14.40
CA ALA A 171 13.13 -17.67 -14.97
C ALA A 171 11.58 -17.70 -14.94
N GLU A 172 10.99 -18.74 -14.38
CA GLU A 172 9.56 -18.91 -14.31
C GLU A 172 8.91 -17.86 -13.41
N ARG A 173 7.72 -17.43 -13.84
CA ARG A 173 6.87 -16.51 -13.10
C ARG A 173 6.29 -17.26 -11.92
N SER A 174 6.71 -16.94 -10.72
CA SER A 174 5.93 -17.24 -9.53
C SER A 174 4.62 -16.41 -9.58
N ASN A 175 3.66 -16.82 -8.83
CA ASN A 175 2.32 -16.24 -8.86
C ASN A 175 2.35 -14.69 -8.69
N VAL A 176 2.13 -13.92 -9.76
CA VAL A 176 2.12 -12.45 -9.76
C VAL A 176 1.15 -11.87 -8.71
N SER A 177 0.17 -12.67 -8.29
CA SER A 177 -0.77 -12.31 -7.23
C SER A 177 -0.12 -12.12 -5.84
N LEU A 178 1.15 -12.46 -5.68
CA LEU A 178 1.88 -12.26 -4.42
C LEU A 178 2.23 -10.78 -4.15
N TRP A 179 2.35 -9.95 -5.18
CA TRP A 179 2.73 -8.55 -5.03
C TRP A 179 1.49 -7.64 -5.03
N ASP A 180 1.48 -6.68 -4.12
CA ASP A 180 0.40 -5.69 -4.01
C ASP A 180 0.65 -4.51 -4.94
N LYS A 181 1.94 -4.11 -5.11
CA LYS A 181 2.32 -2.94 -5.88
C LYS A 181 3.65 -3.13 -6.60
N ALA A 182 3.75 -2.53 -7.80
CA ALA A 182 5.00 -2.39 -8.55
C ALA A 182 5.30 -0.90 -8.79
N VAL A 183 6.50 -0.47 -8.43
CA VAL A 183 6.99 0.90 -8.66
C VAL A 183 8.03 0.86 -9.76
N ILE A 184 7.77 1.53 -10.88
CA ILE A 184 8.59 1.50 -12.09
C ILE A 184 9.16 2.89 -12.34
N GLY A 185 10.49 3.00 -12.35
CA GLY A 185 11.18 4.21 -12.75
C GLY A 185 11.29 4.28 -14.27
N GLU A 186 10.76 5.33 -14.89
CA GLU A 186 10.81 5.49 -16.36
C GLU A 186 12.23 5.76 -16.87
N CYS A 187 13.14 6.22 -16.00
CA CYS A 187 14.56 6.39 -16.30
C CYS A 187 15.42 5.18 -15.91
N ASP A 188 14.82 4.03 -15.61
CA ASP A 188 15.55 2.80 -15.30
C ASP A 188 16.31 2.27 -16.53
N ARG A 189 17.66 2.22 -16.41
CA ARG A 189 18.58 1.74 -17.45
C ARG A 189 19.15 0.36 -17.17
N ILE A 190 18.63 -0.33 -16.16
CA ILE A 190 19.03 -1.69 -15.76
C ILE A 190 17.91 -2.69 -16.06
N PHE A 191 16.73 -2.47 -15.48
CA PHE A 191 15.51 -3.19 -15.80
C PHE A 191 14.64 -2.32 -16.73
N PRO A 192 14.54 -2.64 -18.03
CA PRO A 192 13.78 -1.81 -18.96
C PRO A 192 12.34 -1.57 -18.47
N PRO A 193 11.84 -0.33 -18.44
CA PRO A 193 10.48 -0.04 -17.95
C PRO A 193 9.39 -0.83 -18.67
N GLU A 194 9.53 -1.03 -19.98
CA GLU A 194 8.60 -1.85 -20.78
C GLU A 194 8.58 -3.32 -20.30
N ALA A 195 9.75 -3.90 -20.00
CA ALA A 195 9.84 -5.27 -19.48
C ALA A 195 9.18 -5.37 -18.09
N GLN A 196 9.31 -4.36 -17.28
CA GLN A 196 8.64 -4.29 -15.97
C GLN A 196 7.11 -4.19 -16.14
N ARG A 197 6.60 -3.34 -17.04
CA ARG A 197 5.15 -3.27 -17.36
C ARG A 197 4.60 -4.62 -17.82
N ASN A 198 5.34 -5.31 -18.66
CA ASN A 198 4.96 -6.64 -19.14
C ASN A 198 4.92 -7.69 -18.00
N ALA A 199 5.88 -7.61 -17.08
CA ALA A 199 5.96 -8.53 -15.95
C ALA A 199 4.84 -8.29 -14.91
N TRP A 200 4.45 -7.05 -14.69
CA TRP A 200 3.53 -6.66 -13.61
C TRP A 200 2.08 -6.51 -14.03
N GLN A 201 1.66 -7.07 -15.17
CA GLN A 201 0.25 -7.09 -15.57
C GLN A 201 -0.63 -7.72 -14.48
N GLY A 202 -1.65 -7.00 -14.02
CA GLY A 202 -2.56 -7.41 -12.94
C GLY A 202 -2.08 -7.06 -11.52
N VAL A 203 -0.98 -6.33 -11.41
CA VAL A 203 -0.51 -5.68 -10.16
C VAL A 203 -0.77 -4.18 -10.26
N ASP A 204 -1.00 -3.51 -9.13
CA ASP A 204 -1.10 -2.04 -9.09
C ASP A 204 0.26 -1.42 -9.43
N ILE A 205 0.36 -0.75 -10.59
CA ILE A 205 1.59 -0.14 -11.08
C ILE A 205 1.59 1.35 -10.80
N THR A 206 2.68 1.83 -10.21
CA THR A 206 2.99 3.27 -10.10
C THR A 206 4.25 3.58 -10.92
N GLU A 207 4.10 4.39 -11.96
CA GLU A 207 5.21 4.86 -12.78
C GLU A 207 5.73 6.20 -12.27
N VAL A 208 7.06 6.37 -12.25
CA VAL A 208 7.73 7.57 -11.75
C VAL A 208 8.68 8.11 -12.82
N ALA A 209 8.29 9.21 -13.45
CA ALA A 209 8.92 9.77 -14.66
C ALA A 209 10.44 9.96 -14.54
N ASP A 210 10.92 10.54 -13.46
CA ASP A 210 12.33 10.91 -13.30
C ASP A 210 13.13 9.90 -12.45
N MET A 211 12.54 8.76 -12.08
CA MET A 211 13.21 7.78 -11.23
C MET A 211 14.19 6.93 -12.05
N PRO A 212 15.50 6.94 -11.70
CA PRO A 212 16.48 6.00 -12.23
C PRO A 212 16.31 4.61 -11.59
N HIS A 213 17.21 3.67 -11.91
CA HIS A 213 17.20 2.34 -11.31
C HIS A 213 17.34 2.37 -9.77
N LEU A 214 18.15 3.26 -9.21
CA LEU A 214 18.25 3.50 -7.77
C LEU A 214 17.08 4.36 -7.33
N PRO A 215 16.14 3.80 -6.54
CA PRO A 215 14.99 4.56 -6.04
C PRO A 215 15.37 5.42 -4.84
N ASP A 216 14.56 6.42 -4.57
CA ASP A 216 14.51 7.04 -3.26
C ASP A 216 13.64 6.17 -2.34
N PHE A 217 14.28 5.32 -1.52
CA PHE A 217 13.56 4.44 -0.59
C PHE A 217 12.79 5.21 0.48
N GLN A 218 13.28 6.38 0.91
CA GLN A 218 12.55 7.17 1.89
C GLN A 218 11.23 7.66 1.30
N TRP A 219 11.25 8.12 0.04
CA TRP A 219 10.04 8.50 -0.67
C TRP A 219 9.07 7.33 -0.84
N ILE A 220 9.56 6.12 -1.19
CA ILE A 220 8.74 4.91 -1.32
C ILE A 220 8.06 4.57 0.00
N ILE A 221 8.83 4.53 1.09
CA ILE A 221 8.33 4.21 2.43
C ILE A 221 7.28 5.26 2.87
N ASP A 222 7.57 6.55 2.67
CA ASP A 222 6.66 7.62 3.10
C ASP A 222 5.37 7.65 2.27
N ARG A 223 5.44 7.23 1.02
CA ARG A 223 4.32 7.27 0.09
C ARG A 223 3.40 6.06 0.21
N PHE A 224 3.93 4.87 0.40
CA PHE A 224 3.16 3.62 0.30
C PHE A 224 2.95 2.91 1.64
N VAL A 225 3.73 3.21 2.67
CA VAL A 225 3.54 2.63 4.01
C VAL A 225 2.72 3.59 4.85
N ILE A 226 1.48 3.22 5.12
CA ILE A 226 0.55 4.03 5.91
C ILE A 226 0.84 3.84 7.39
N ASP A 227 1.00 4.95 8.09
CA ASP A 227 1.15 4.99 9.55
C ASP A 227 -0.25 5.01 10.20
N LYS A 228 -0.75 3.84 10.54
CA LYS A 228 -2.10 3.66 11.06
C LYS A 228 -2.32 4.28 12.42
N SER A 229 -1.28 4.38 13.23
CA SER A 229 -1.39 5.09 14.51
C SER A 229 -1.65 6.57 14.31
N LYS A 230 -0.98 7.20 13.33
CA LYS A 230 -1.27 8.60 12.98
C LYS A 230 -2.66 8.79 12.37
N VAL A 231 -3.13 7.79 11.61
CA VAL A 231 -4.51 7.80 11.10
C VAL A 231 -5.48 7.79 12.28
N CYS A 232 -5.32 6.87 13.23
CA CYS A 232 -6.11 6.77 14.45
C CYS A 232 -6.10 8.09 15.24
N ASP A 233 -4.91 8.63 15.54
CA ASP A 233 -4.75 9.89 16.31
C ASP A 233 -5.49 11.06 15.65
N LYS A 234 -5.43 11.18 14.32
CA LYS A 234 -6.09 12.27 13.59
C LYS A 234 -7.61 12.17 13.63
N PHE A 235 -8.16 10.96 13.47
CA PHE A 235 -9.59 10.76 13.54
C PHE A 235 -10.11 10.94 14.96
N SER A 236 -9.39 10.45 15.98
CA SER A 236 -9.74 10.68 17.39
C SER A 236 -9.72 12.18 17.76
N GLN A 237 -8.75 12.96 17.25
CA GLN A 237 -8.67 14.41 17.48
C GLN A 237 -9.77 15.19 16.79
N ALA A 238 -10.30 14.72 15.66
CA ALA A 238 -11.38 15.36 14.91
C ALA A 238 -12.76 15.07 15.54
N GLY A 239 -12.87 14.16 16.50
CA GLY A 239 -14.10 13.57 17.04
C GLY A 239 -15.30 14.52 17.15
N ASP A 240 -15.21 15.54 18.01
CA ASP A 240 -16.33 16.47 18.27
C ASP A 240 -16.69 17.35 17.05
N THR A 241 -15.73 17.64 16.18
CA THR A 241 -15.93 18.50 15.00
C THR A 241 -16.24 17.73 13.73
N TYR A 242 -15.95 16.42 13.73
CA TYR A 242 -16.09 15.56 12.54
C TYR A 242 -17.54 15.54 12.04
N GLU A 243 -18.50 15.32 12.92
CA GLU A 243 -19.90 15.16 12.52
C GLU A 243 -20.48 16.42 11.89
N GLU A 244 -20.10 17.60 12.36
CA GLU A 244 -20.56 18.88 11.78
C GLU A 244 -19.92 19.16 10.42
N ASN A 245 -18.65 18.75 10.23
CA ASN A 245 -17.85 19.11 9.06
C ASN A 245 -17.81 18.00 7.99
N ALA A 246 -18.22 16.76 8.29
CA ALA A 246 -18.18 15.59 7.41
C ALA A 246 -19.27 15.62 6.31
N THR A 247 -19.49 16.77 5.66
CA THR A 247 -20.54 16.96 4.65
C THR A 247 -20.36 16.00 3.47
N ILE A 248 -19.15 15.86 2.95
CA ILE A 248 -18.84 14.96 1.84
C ILE A 248 -18.98 13.51 2.29
N GLN A 249 -18.46 13.15 3.46
CA GLN A 249 -18.56 11.79 4.00
C GLN A 249 -20.01 11.35 4.20
N LYS A 250 -20.88 12.26 4.66
CA LYS A 250 -22.34 12.03 4.77
C LYS A 250 -22.99 11.79 3.40
N LYS A 251 -22.60 12.54 2.38
CA LYS A 251 -23.09 12.33 1.01
C LYS A 251 -22.62 10.98 0.47
N VAL A 252 -21.31 10.66 0.65
CA VAL A 252 -20.72 9.39 0.23
C VAL A 252 -21.41 8.21 0.91
N ALA A 253 -21.65 8.26 2.22
CA ALA A 253 -22.36 7.25 2.98
C ALA A 253 -23.79 7.03 2.45
N ARG A 254 -24.56 8.10 2.24
CA ARG A 254 -25.91 8.05 1.69
C ARG A 254 -25.90 7.42 0.29
N ARG A 255 -24.98 7.85 -0.57
CA ARG A 255 -24.85 7.35 -1.93
C ARG A 255 -24.50 5.86 -1.98
N LEU A 256 -23.59 5.40 -1.11
CA LEU A 256 -23.29 3.97 -0.97
C LEU A 256 -24.53 3.16 -0.59
N LEU A 257 -25.33 3.66 0.36
CA LEU A 257 -26.57 2.99 0.78
C LEU A 257 -27.64 2.98 -0.31
N GLU A 258 -27.72 4.02 -1.15
CA GLU A 258 -28.61 4.05 -2.32
C GLU A 258 -28.20 3.01 -3.37
N LEU A 259 -26.91 2.96 -3.69
CA LEU A 259 -26.35 2.05 -4.69
C LEU A 259 -26.43 0.58 -4.28
N SER A 260 -26.36 0.28 -2.99
CA SER A 260 -26.39 -1.08 -2.45
C SER A 260 -27.78 -1.55 -2.02
N GLY A 261 -28.72 -0.63 -1.73
CA GLY A 261 -29.99 -0.95 -1.06
C GLY A 261 -30.88 -1.96 -1.77
N GLY A 262 -30.88 -1.98 -3.12
CA GLY A 262 -31.63 -2.97 -3.90
C GLY A 262 -30.91 -4.29 -4.12
N ILE A 263 -29.68 -4.45 -3.60
CA ILE A 263 -28.81 -5.61 -3.81
C ILE A 263 -28.62 -6.38 -2.50
N ILE A 264 -28.72 -5.70 -1.36
CA ILE A 264 -28.60 -6.30 -0.02
C ILE A 264 -29.69 -7.37 0.16
N PRO A 265 -29.34 -8.61 0.61
CA PRO A 265 -30.31 -9.64 0.89
C PRO A 265 -31.23 -9.23 2.05
N GLN A 266 -32.41 -9.86 2.13
CA GLN A 266 -33.38 -9.67 3.22
C GLN A 266 -33.30 -10.83 4.20
N GLY A 267 -33.71 -10.59 5.45
CA GLY A 267 -33.78 -11.60 6.50
C GLY A 267 -32.58 -11.51 7.46
N ASN A 268 -32.42 -12.53 8.31
CA ASN A 268 -31.42 -12.56 9.38
C ASN A 268 -29.98 -12.39 8.86
N LEU A 269 -29.45 -11.17 8.88
CA LEU A 269 -28.16 -10.80 8.30
C LEU A 269 -27.04 -10.76 9.34
N ASP A 270 -25.97 -11.47 9.06
CA ASP A 270 -24.70 -11.29 9.76
C ASP A 270 -23.88 -10.17 9.05
N ILE A 271 -23.84 -9.02 9.68
CA ILE A 271 -23.23 -7.80 9.14
C ILE A 271 -21.92 -7.49 9.85
N ILE A 272 -20.91 -7.11 9.08
CA ILE A 272 -19.69 -6.47 9.59
C ILE A 272 -19.47 -5.15 8.88
N GLU A 273 -19.26 -4.07 9.64
CA GLU A 273 -18.82 -2.79 9.13
C GLU A 273 -17.38 -2.53 9.57
N MET A 274 -16.51 -2.26 8.60
CA MET A 274 -15.09 -1.99 8.83
C MET A 274 -14.78 -0.52 8.54
N GLY A 275 -14.19 0.16 9.54
CA GLY A 275 -13.97 1.60 9.50
C GLY A 275 -15.24 2.39 9.81
N TYR A 276 -15.95 2.03 10.87
CA TYR A 276 -17.24 2.69 11.19
C TYR A 276 -17.07 4.11 11.76
N GLY A 277 -15.87 4.45 12.28
CA GLY A 277 -15.55 5.78 12.82
C GLY A 277 -16.55 6.24 13.86
N HIS A 278 -17.14 7.42 13.65
CA HIS A 278 -18.18 7.98 14.51
C HIS A 278 -19.60 7.51 14.13
N GLY A 279 -19.76 6.44 13.35
CA GLY A 279 -21.05 5.82 13.05
C GLY A 279 -21.94 6.56 12.07
N VAL A 280 -21.39 7.44 11.24
CA VAL A 280 -22.19 8.21 10.25
C VAL A 280 -22.91 7.26 9.29
N PHE A 281 -22.24 6.28 8.73
CA PHE A 281 -22.85 5.30 7.82
C PHE A 281 -23.66 4.27 8.60
N THR A 282 -23.17 3.83 9.76
CA THR A 282 -23.86 2.89 10.65
C THR A 282 -25.28 3.34 10.93
N ARG A 283 -25.49 4.57 11.42
CA ARG A 283 -26.83 5.11 11.69
C ARG A 283 -27.73 5.10 10.47
N MET A 284 -27.20 5.41 9.27
CA MET A 284 -28.01 5.47 8.05
C MET A 284 -28.54 4.11 7.62
N TYR A 285 -27.75 3.01 7.72
CA TYR A 285 -28.26 1.69 7.34
C TYR A 285 -29.06 1.04 8.47
N LEU A 286 -28.80 1.35 9.74
CA LEU A 286 -29.62 0.89 10.85
C LEU A 286 -31.07 1.36 10.72
N ASP A 287 -31.30 2.59 10.29
CA ASP A 287 -32.66 3.11 10.03
C ASP A 287 -33.43 2.26 8.99
N ARG A 288 -32.74 1.48 8.15
CA ARG A 288 -33.35 0.70 7.07
C ARG A 288 -33.35 -0.80 7.31
N LEU A 289 -32.31 -1.32 7.98
CA LEU A 289 -32.04 -2.76 8.07
C LEU A 289 -32.18 -3.32 9.49
N ALA A 290 -32.51 -2.50 10.50
CA ALA A 290 -32.50 -2.94 11.91
C ALA A 290 -33.32 -4.22 12.17
N SER A 291 -34.47 -4.40 11.46
CA SER A 291 -35.31 -5.61 11.58
C SER A 291 -34.69 -6.85 10.94
N ASP A 292 -33.73 -6.70 10.04
CA ASP A 292 -33.11 -7.78 9.30
C ASP A 292 -31.76 -8.21 9.88
N ILE A 293 -31.24 -7.50 10.89
CA ILE A 293 -29.94 -7.79 11.48
C ILE A 293 -30.03 -8.91 12.50
N HIS A 294 -29.27 -9.99 12.25
CA HIS A 294 -29.06 -11.07 13.21
C HIS A 294 -27.85 -10.78 14.11
N SER A 295 -26.74 -10.39 13.52
CA SER A 295 -25.54 -9.95 14.25
C SER A 295 -24.90 -8.76 13.56
N LEU A 296 -24.36 -7.83 14.37
CA LEU A 296 -23.64 -6.66 13.89
C LEU A 296 -22.28 -6.59 14.57
N THR A 297 -21.22 -6.54 13.77
CA THR A 297 -19.85 -6.30 14.22
C THR A 297 -19.38 -4.97 13.66
N LEU A 298 -18.93 -4.06 14.53
CA LEU A 298 -18.41 -2.74 14.20
C LEU A 298 -16.91 -2.71 14.51
N VAL A 299 -16.10 -2.48 13.50
CA VAL A 299 -14.62 -2.56 13.61
C VAL A 299 -14.01 -1.23 13.25
N ASP A 300 -13.10 -0.75 14.09
CA ASP A 300 -12.26 0.42 13.81
C ASP A 300 -10.95 0.37 14.59
N LEU A 301 -9.98 1.22 14.22
CA LEU A 301 -8.73 1.44 14.97
C LEU A 301 -9.00 2.09 16.33
N ASP A 302 -10.08 2.87 16.43
CA ASP A 302 -10.65 3.37 17.68
C ASP A 302 -12.14 3.07 17.74
N THR A 303 -12.69 2.86 18.93
CA THR A 303 -14.08 2.40 19.08
C THR A 303 -14.92 3.40 19.85
N ASP A 304 -16.14 3.66 19.34
CA ASP A 304 -17.18 4.40 20.05
C ASP A 304 -18.33 3.44 20.39
N PRO A 305 -18.47 3.02 21.66
CA PRO A 305 -19.51 2.06 22.10
C PRO A 305 -20.94 2.62 22.03
N GLU A 306 -21.12 3.90 21.85
CA GLU A 306 -22.45 4.52 21.70
C GLU A 306 -23.04 4.27 20.29
N VAL A 307 -22.21 4.00 19.30
CA VAL A 307 -22.65 3.68 17.93
C VAL A 307 -23.33 2.32 17.91
N GLY A 308 -24.62 2.28 17.54
CA GLY A 308 -25.38 1.03 17.45
C GLY A 308 -25.65 0.30 18.77
N LYS A 309 -25.53 0.98 19.93
CA LYS A 309 -25.71 0.38 21.28
C LYS A 309 -27.02 -0.38 21.47
N ASP A 310 -28.09 0.10 20.85
CA ASP A 310 -29.43 -0.48 20.96
C ASP A 310 -29.62 -1.73 20.09
N THR A 311 -28.65 -2.10 19.26
CA THR A 311 -28.70 -3.26 18.35
C THR A 311 -27.97 -4.49 18.88
N GLY A 312 -27.27 -4.39 20.02
CA GLY A 312 -26.38 -5.45 20.52
C GLY A 312 -25.11 -5.60 19.69
N ALA A 313 -24.68 -4.55 19.00
CA ALA A 313 -23.46 -4.56 18.18
C ALA A 313 -22.20 -4.92 19.00
N ILE A 314 -21.35 -5.75 18.41
CA ILE A 314 -20.02 -6.08 18.93
C ILE A 314 -19.04 -5.05 18.41
N HIS A 315 -18.37 -4.32 19.32
CA HIS A 315 -17.33 -3.35 18.96
C HIS A 315 -15.96 -3.99 19.04
N VAL A 316 -15.21 -3.94 17.96
CA VAL A 316 -13.88 -4.55 17.85
C VAL A 316 -12.87 -3.46 17.55
N LYS A 317 -11.95 -3.22 18.50
CA LYS A 317 -10.81 -2.32 18.26
C LYS A 317 -9.69 -3.12 17.60
N ALA A 318 -9.56 -3.00 16.29
CA ALA A 318 -8.57 -3.74 15.51
C ALA A 318 -8.21 -3.04 14.20
N ASP A 319 -7.02 -3.36 13.69
CA ASP A 319 -6.69 -3.14 12.30
C ASP A 319 -7.31 -4.26 11.45
N VAL A 320 -8.08 -3.91 10.44
CA VAL A 320 -8.74 -4.88 9.54
C VAL A 320 -7.76 -5.65 8.64
N GLU A 321 -6.48 -5.27 8.60
CA GLU A 321 -5.41 -6.01 7.95
C GLU A 321 -4.66 -6.94 8.91
N ASP A 322 -4.92 -6.88 10.23
CA ASP A 322 -4.32 -7.78 11.21
C ASP A 322 -4.80 -9.23 10.99
N VAL A 323 -3.86 -10.16 11.00
CA VAL A 323 -4.15 -11.59 10.79
C VAL A 323 -5.06 -12.19 11.87
N HIS A 324 -4.94 -11.74 13.11
CA HIS A 324 -5.80 -12.22 14.21
C HIS A 324 -7.24 -11.78 13.98
N PHE A 325 -7.44 -10.50 13.63
CA PHE A 325 -8.75 -9.99 13.25
C PHE A 325 -9.33 -10.77 12.05
N ILE A 326 -8.54 -10.97 10.99
CA ILE A 326 -8.99 -11.68 9.79
C ILE A 326 -9.43 -13.12 10.14
N ASN A 327 -8.63 -13.85 10.91
CA ASN A 327 -8.90 -15.23 11.27
C ASN A 327 -10.12 -15.39 12.19
N GLU A 328 -10.43 -14.39 12.98
CA GLU A 328 -11.56 -14.39 13.92
C GLU A 328 -12.85 -13.92 13.28
N TYR A 329 -12.81 -12.81 12.52
CA TYR A 329 -14.02 -12.12 12.07
C TYR A 329 -14.32 -12.26 10.56
N LEU A 330 -13.31 -12.56 9.74
CA LEU A 330 -13.45 -12.74 8.29
C LEU A 330 -13.25 -14.22 7.87
N THR A 331 -13.82 -15.14 8.63
CA THR A 331 -13.81 -16.57 8.27
C THR A 331 -14.60 -16.82 6.97
N PRO A 332 -14.19 -17.80 6.14
CA PRO A 332 -14.88 -18.05 4.88
C PRO A 332 -16.39 -18.28 5.07
N GLU A 333 -17.19 -17.65 4.20
CA GLU A 333 -18.67 -17.79 4.14
C GLU A 333 -19.38 -17.53 5.48
N SER A 334 -18.91 -16.52 6.23
CA SER A 334 -19.47 -16.18 7.54
C SER A 334 -20.33 -14.91 7.55
N LYS A 335 -20.32 -14.11 6.47
CA LYS A 335 -21.00 -12.82 6.42
C LYS A 335 -22.02 -12.76 5.27
N ASP A 336 -23.16 -12.14 5.55
CA ASP A 336 -24.17 -11.82 4.55
C ASP A 336 -23.91 -10.44 3.96
N VAL A 337 -23.45 -9.49 4.80
CA VAL A 337 -23.12 -8.13 4.36
C VAL A 337 -21.81 -7.66 4.98
N ILE A 338 -20.95 -7.12 4.14
CA ILE A 338 -19.73 -6.44 4.54
C ILE A 338 -19.84 -4.99 4.08
N PHE A 339 -19.77 -4.06 5.03
CA PHE A 339 -19.79 -2.64 4.77
C PHE A 339 -18.45 -1.98 5.04
N SER A 340 -18.10 -0.97 4.24
CA SER A 340 -17.03 -0.04 4.55
C SER A 340 -17.24 1.29 3.83
N SER A 341 -17.28 2.37 4.56
CA SER A 341 -17.46 3.71 3.99
C SER A 341 -16.25 4.60 4.29
N SER A 342 -15.56 5.05 3.24
CA SER A 342 -14.42 5.98 3.33
C SER A 342 -13.23 5.49 4.17
N MET A 343 -12.98 4.16 4.19
CA MET A 343 -11.88 3.55 4.97
C MET A 343 -10.77 2.96 4.07
N VAL A 344 -11.12 2.37 2.91
CA VAL A 344 -10.20 1.55 2.09
C VAL A 344 -8.93 2.29 1.66
N GLN A 345 -8.96 3.60 1.51
CA GLN A 345 -7.77 4.42 1.21
C GLN A 345 -6.73 4.45 2.35
N TRP A 346 -7.07 3.97 3.54
CA TRP A 346 -6.20 3.88 4.70
C TRP A 346 -5.59 2.48 4.89
N LEU A 347 -5.79 1.59 3.92
CA LEU A 347 -5.23 0.24 3.93
C LEU A 347 -3.85 0.23 3.23
N ASN A 348 -2.93 -0.55 3.78
CA ASN A 348 -1.65 -0.86 3.15
C ASN A 348 -1.84 -1.76 1.92
N SER A 349 -2.76 -2.74 2.00
CA SER A 349 -3.07 -3.68 0.91
C SER A 349 -4.57 -3.79 0.64
N PRO A 350 -5.20 -2.78 -0.02
CA PRO A 350 -6.62 -2.84 -0.41
C PRO A 350 -6.98 -4.09 -1.22
N ALA A 351 -6.03 -4.56 -2.05
CA ALA A 351 -6.18 -5.75 -2.86
C ALA A 351 -6.35 -7.03 -2.02
N THR A 352 -5.49 -7.22 -1.03
CA THR A 352 -5.54 -8.38 -0.12
C THR A 352 -6.79 -8.32 0.74
N TRP A 353 -7.13 -7.15 1.28
CA TRP A 353 -8.35 -6.92 2.03
C TRP A 353 -9.60 -7.30 1.23
N LEU A 354 -9.69 -6.85 -0.04
CA LEU A 354 -10.81 -7.18 -0.92
C LEU A 354 -10.97 -8.70 -1.14
N ARG A 355 -9.86 -9.42 -1.35
CA ARG A 355 -9.88 -10.90 -1.50
C ARG A 355 -10.40 -11.58 -0.22
N ARG A 356 -9.99 -11.09 0.96
CA ARG A 356 -10.45 -11.59 2.26
C ARG A 356 -11.94 -11.35 2.46
N CYS A 357 -12.43 -10.14 2.15
CA CYS A 357 -13.86 -9.82 2.18
C CYS A 357 -14.66 -10.73 1.25
N ALA A 358 -14.20 -10.89 0.00
CA ALA A 358 -14.89 -11.77 -0.97
C ALA A 358 -14.92 -13.23 -0.53
N ALA A 359 -13.89 -13.72 0.17
CA ALA A 359 -13.86 -15.06 0.74
C ALA A 359 -14.82 -15.21 1.94
N ALA A 360 -14.96 -14.17 2.76
CA ALA A 360 -15.81 -14.16 3.95
C ALA A 360 -17.31 -14.08 3.62
N LEU A 361 -17.68 -13.61 2.42
CA LEU A 361 -19.08 -13.56 1.99
C LEU A 361 -19.67 -14.95 1.76
N ARG A 362 -20.89 -15.18 2.27
CA ARG A 362 -21.76 -16.30 1.89
C ARG A 362 -22.18 -16.17 0.43
N PRO A 363 -22.56 -17.27 -0.24
CA PRO A 363 -23.22 -17.20 -1.55
C PRO A 363 -24.43 -16.26 -1.51
N GLY A 364 -24.50 -15.29 -2.42
CA GLY A 364 -25.51 -14.22 -2.41
C GLY A 364 -25.21 -13.04 -1.49
N GLY A 365 -24.17 -13.14 -0.64
CA GLY A 365 -23.77 -12.06 0.25
C GLY A 365 -23.16 -10.87 -0.50
N VAL A 366 -23.21 -9.70 0.11
CA VAL A 366 -22.88 -8.40 -0.50
C VAL A 366 -21.72 -7.72 0.20
N LEU A 367 -20.74 -7.25 -0.57
CA LEU A 367 -19.75 -6.28 -0.15
C LEU A 367 -20.12 -4.92 -0.76
N ALA A 368 -20.37 -3.93 0.07
CA ALA A 368 -20.62 -2.55 -0.37
C ALA A 368 -19.59 -1.61 0.25
N VAL A 369 -18.79 -1.00 -0.61
CA VAL A 369 -17.69 -0.13 -0.17
C VAL A 369 -17.67 1.19 -0.92
N SER A 370 -17.29 2.25 -0.20
CA SER A 370 -16.86 3.51 -0.78
C SER A 370 -15.48 3.88 -0.29
N PHE A 371 -14.73 4.53 -1.15
CA PHE A 371 -13.38 5.02 -0.87
C PHE A 371 -13.07 6.20 -1.77
N TYR A 372 -12.03 6.95 -1.44
CA TYR A 372 -11.57 8.01 -2.33
C TYR A 372 -10.57 7.46 -3.34
N SER A 373 -10.60 7.98 -4.56
CA SER A 373 -9.74 7.54 -5.67
C SER A 373 -9.35 8.71 -6.58
N GLY A 374 -8.46 8.46 -7.52
CA GLY A 374 -8.12 9.36 -8.61
C GLY A 374 -7.64 10.73 -8.15
N ASP A 375 -8.36 11.76 -8.58
CA ASP A 375 -7.98 13.16 -8.42
C ASP A 375 -8.36 13.77 -7.08
N THR A 376 -8.67 12.95 -6.05
CA THR A 376 -8.95 13.47 -4.71
C THR A 376 -7.76 14.29 -4.20
N PHE A 377 -8.03 15.54 -3.85
CA PHE A 377 -7.02 16.53 -3.41
C PHE A 377 -5.92 16.79 -4.45
N SER A 378 -6.26 16.73 -5.74
CA SER A 378 -5.32 17.04 -6.82
C SER A 378 -4.72 18.43 -6.71
N GLU A 379 -5.43 19.39 -6.11
CA GLU A 379 -4.94 20.75 -5.81
C GLU A 379 -3.72 20.72 -4.89
N ILE A 380 -3.68 19.78 -3.94
CA ILE A 380 -2.57 19.63 -2.99
C ILE A 380 -1.43 18.85 -3.63
N SER A 381 -1.75 17.70 -4.23
CA SER A 381 -0.74 16.79 -4.79
C SER A 381 0.02 17.43 -5.96
N SER A 382 -0.64 18.24 -6.79
CA SER A 382 0.00 18.96 -7.90
C SER A 382 1.05 19.99 -7.43
N ILE A 383 0.85 20.61 -6.27
CA ILE A 383 1.78 21.59 -5.70
C ILE A 383 2.89 20.89 -4.92
N THR A 384 2.53 19.91 -4.08
CA THR A 384 3.48 19.29 -3.15
C THR A 384 4.29 18.16 -3.78
N GLY A 385 3.80 17.56 -4.87
CA GLY A 385 4.33 16.30 -5.42
C GLY A 385 4.11 15.11 -4.49
N SER A 386 3.35 15.29 -3.41
CA SER A 386 3.08 14.27 -2.38
C SER A 386 1.61 14.26 -2.01
N GLY A 387 1.12 13.13 -1.49
CA GLY A 387 -0.25 12.92 -1.08
C GLY A 387 -0.51 11.45 -0.77
N LEU A 388 -1.69 11.14 -0.23
CA LEU A 388 -2.12 9.78 -0.05
C LEU A 388 -2.23 9.07 -1.41
N GLN A 389 -1.81 7.80 -1.46
CA GLN A 389 -2.06 6.96 -2.63
C GLN A 389 -3.46 6.40 -2.54
N TYR A 390 -4.34 6.94 -3.36
CA TYR A 390 -5.70 6.46 -3.43
C TYR A 390 -5.77 5.20 -4.30
N PRO A 391 -6.48 4.13 -3.86
CA PRO A 391 -6.65 2.93 -4.67
C PRO A 391 -7.45 3.26 -5.95
N ALA A 392 -7.02 2.70 -7.08
CA ALA A 392 -7.75 2.86 -8.33
C ALA A 392 -8.96 1.91 -8.36
N LEU A 393 -10.15 2.43 -8.68
CA LEU A 393 -11.36 1.63 -8.82
C LEU A 393 -11.20 0.50 -9.85
N GLN A 394 -10.50 0.78 -10.94
CA GLN A 394 -10.24 -0.23 -11.98
C GLN A 394 -9.41 -1.40 -11.42
N SER A 395 -8.33 -1.12 -10.68
CA SER A 395 -7.49 -2.16 -10.08
C SER A 395 -8.28 -3.05 -9.11
N LEU A 396 -9.08 -2.46 -8.23
CA LEU A 396 -9.93 -3.23 -7.32
C LEU A 396 -11.02 -4.01 -8.06
N SER A 397 -11.57 -3.47 -9.15
CA SER A 397 -12.54 -4.17 -10.00
C SER A 397 -11.91 -5.38 -10.70
N ASP A 398 -10.67 -5.27 -11.17
CA ASP A 398 -9.96 -6.37 -11.81
C ASP A 398 -9.67 -7.51 -10.81
N ILE A 399 -9.29 -7.15 -9.59
CA ILE A 399 -9.12 -8.12 -8.49
C ILE A 399 -10.44 -8.79 -8.15
N ALA A 400 -11.53 -8.03 -8.05
CA ALA A 400 -12.86 -8.56 -7.75
C ALA A 400 -13.29 -9.62 -8.76
N ARG A 401 -13.06 -9.42 -10.06
CA ARG A 401 -13.37 -10.39 -11.13
C ARG A 401 -12.72 -11.76 -10.90
N CYS A 402 -11.55 -11.79 -10.24
CA CYS A 402 -10.84 -13.02 -9.90
C CYS A 402 -11.30 -13.67 -8.58
N CYS A 403 -12.22 -13.03 -7.82
CA CYS A 403 -12.62 -13.47 -6.47
C CYS A 403 -13.95 -14.25 -6.44
N GLY A 404 -14.51 -14.65 -7.57
CA GLY A 404 -15.79 -15.36 -7.61
C GLY A 404 -17.00 -14.51 -7.19
N VAL A 405 -16.94 -13.22 -7.47
CA VAL A 405 -18.02 -12.25 -7.23
C VAL A 405 -18.56 -11.68 -8.53
N THR A 406 -19.74 -11.09 -8.48
CA THR A 406 -20.32 -10.26 -9.54
C THR A 406 -20.16 -8.80 -9.14
N ILE A 407 -19.71 -7.96 -10.04
CA ILE A 407 -19.65 -6.50 -9.84
C ILE A 407 -21.03 -5.94 -10.23
N ASN A 408 -21.78 -5.46 -9.25
CA ASN A 408 -23.08 -4.85 -9.44
C ASN A 408 -22.96 -3.36 -9.73
N VAL A 409 -22.05 -2.69 -9.01
CA VAL A 409 -21.73 -1.27 -9.17
C VAL A 409 -20.23 -1.08 -9.13
N ALA A 410 -19.70 -0.32 -10.08
CA ALA A 410 -18.33 0.22 -10.06
C ALA A 410 -18.38 1.60 -10.71
N THR A 411 -18.38 2.66 -9.90
CA THR A 411 -18.48 4.04 -10.38
C THR A 411 -17.67 5.01 -9.53
N THR A 412 -17.24 6.10 -10.13
CA THR A 412 -16.58 7.22 -9.45
C THR A 412 -17.40 8.48 -9.69
N GLU A 413 -17.62 9.25 -8.65
CA GLU A 413 -18.30 10.54 -8.70
C GLU A 413 -17.35 11.57 -8.11
N CYS A 414 -17.21 12.75 -8.75
CA CYS A 414 -16.36 13.80 -8.22
C CYS A 414 -17.20 14.97 -7.73
N GLU A 415 -16.91 15.44 -6.54
CA GLU A 415 -17.51 16.63 -5.95
C GLU A 415 -16.42 17.62 -5.56
N THR A 416 -16.77 18.92 -5.61
CA THR A 416 -15.88 19.99 -5.18
C THR A 416 -16.54 20.81 -4.09
N LEU A 417 -15.75 21.16 -3.07
CA LEU A 417 -16.08 22.20 -2.12
C LEU A 417 -15.34 23.48 -2.47
N GLU A 418 -16.01 24.61 -2.34
CA GLU A 418 -15.41 25.94 -2.50
C GLU A 418 -15.26 26.63 -1.15
N PHE A 419 -14.13 27.27 -0.95
CA PHE A 419 -13.77 28.02 0.25
C PHE A 419 -13.34 29.43 -0.12
N ASP A 420 -13.50 30.36 0.80
CA ASP A 420 -13.10 31.74 0.57
C ASP A 420 -11.59 31.87 0.38
N THR A 421 -10.80 31.06 1.08
CA THR A 421 -9.36 31.09 0.97
C THR A 421 -8.75 29.67 0.97
N PRO A 422 -7.51 29.47 0.46
CA PRO A 422 -6.78 28.23 0.62
C PRO A 422 -6.57 27.80 2.09
N ARG A 423 -6.54 28.75 3.02
CA ARG A 423 -6.43 28.47 4.46
C ARG A 423 -7.68 27.79 4.98
N ASP A 424 -8.86 28.23 4.54
CA ASP A 424 -10.13 27.64 4.95
C ASP A 424 -10.26 26.21 4.41
N ALA A 425 -9.80 25.95 3.17
CA ALA A 425 -9.72 24.60 2.61
C ALA A 425 -8.79 23.69 3.43
N LEU A 426 -7.60 24.17 3.80
CA LEU A 426 -6.68 23.42 4.66
C LEU A 426 -7.23 23.20 6.07
N HIS A 427 -7.94 24.17 6.63
CA HIS A 427 -8.59 24.06 7.93
C HIS A 427 -9.71 23.02 7.91
N HIS A 428 -10.52 22.97 6.86
CA HIS A 428 -11.55 21.95 6.68
C HIS A 428 -10.96 20.52 6.70
N LEU A 429 -9.81 20.31 6.07
CA LEU A 429 -9.12 19.01 6.12
C LEU A 429 -8.65 18.63 7.55
N GLN A 430 -8.30 19.61 8.38
CA GLN A 430 -7.96 19.36 9.77
C GLN A 430 -9.19 18.96 10.59
N LEU A 431 -10.32 19.65 10.40
CA LEU A 431 -11.58 19.38 11.09
C LEU A 431 -12.19 18.01 10.76
N THR A 432 -11.89 17.47 9.58
CA THR A 432 -12.40 16.16 9.13
C THR A 432 -11.41 15.02 9.31
N GLY A 433 -10.23 15.27 9.92
CA GLY A 433 -9.17 14.26 10.11
C GLY A 433 -8.53 13.77 8.80
N VAL A 434 -9.02 14.23 7.64
CA VAL A 434 -8.58 13.80 6.31
C VAL A 434 -7.40 14.67 5.85
N ASN A 435 -6.32 14.68 6.61
CA ASN A 435 -5.11 15.39 6.22
C ASN A 435 -4.33 14.57 5.18
N GLY A 436 -4.58 14.81 3.89
CA GLY A 436 -3.74 14.32 2.78
C GLY A 436 -2.32 14.90 2.79
N LEU A 437 -2.03 15.85 3.67
CA LEU A 437 -0.69 16.32 3.97
C LEU A 437 -0.04 15.36 4.96
N SER A 438 1.15 14.88 4.65
CA SER A 438 1.97 14.18 5.64
C SER A 438 2.02 15.05 6.91
N ALA A 439 1.96 14.46 8.09
CA ALA A 439 1.99 15.15 9.38
C ALA A 439 3.23 16.06 9.60
N THR A 440 4.08 16.17 8.59
CA THR A 440 5.34 16.90 8.55
C THR A 440 5.40 17.95 7.46
N ALA A 441 4.24 18.44 6.95
CA ALA A 441 4.29 19.58 6.03
C ALA A 441 5.02 20.74 6.72
N SER A 442 6.22 21.06 6.21
CA SER A 442 7.00 22.16 6.78
C SER A 442 6.23 23.47 6.67
N PRO A 443 6.48 24.46 7.54
CA PRO A 443 5.90 25.78 7.37
C PRO A 443 6.14 26.38 5.97
N ALA A 444 7.23 25.97 5.31
CA ALA A 444 7.53 26.36 3.93
C ALA A 444 6.56 25.71 2.94
N THR A 445 6.25 24.42 3.10
CA THR A 445 5.26 23.69 2.27
C THR A 445 3.86 24.30 2.42
N VAL A 446 3.43 24.61 3.65
CA VAL A 446 2.12 25.23 3.89
C VAL A 446 2.06 26.63 3.24
N ARG A 447 3.12 27.44 3.35
CA ARG A 447 3.19 28.75 2.67
C ARG A 447 3.15 28.60 1.15
N ARG A 448 3.83 27.59 0.61
CA ARG A 448 3.79 27.28 -0.82
C ARG A 448 2.39 26.90 -1.28
N LEU A 449 1.70 26.00 -0.55
CA LEU A 449 0.32 25.63 -0.83
C LEU A 449 -0.60 26.84 -0.87
N ILE A 450 -0.56 27.72 0.15
CA ILE A 450 -1.40 28.91 0.18
C ILE A 450 -1.13 29.84 -1.00
N ARG A 451 0.13 29.97 -1.43
CA ARG A 451 0.52 30.87 -2.51
C ARG A 451 0.16 30.33 -3.90
N GLU A 452 0.32 29.02 -4.10
CA GLU A 452 0.22 28.37 -5.42
C GLU A 452 -1.12 27.62 -5.60
N TRP A 453 -2.04 27.74 -4.65
CA TRP A 453 -3.36 27.07 -4.72
C TRP A 453 -4.13 27.54 -5.96
N PRO A 454 -4.67 26.61 -6.78
CA PRO A 454 -5.48 26.99 -7.93
C PRO A 454 -6.82 27.58 -7.47
N LEU A 455 -7.05 28.86 -7.80
CA LEU A 455 -8.31 29.55 -7.55
C LEU A 455 -9.27 29.39 -8.73
N THR A 456 -10.56 29.41 -8.44
CA THR A 456 -11.63 29.48 -9.45
C THR A 456 -11.68 30.85 -10.09
N ALA A 457 -12.49 31.01 -11.14
CA ALA A 457 -12.71 32.31 -11.80
C ALA A 457 -13.36 33.36 -10.84
N SER A 458 -13.94 32.89 -9.73
CA SER A 458 -14.53 33.73 -8.66
C SER A 458 -13.60 33.90 -7.45
N ASP A 459 -12.28 33.70 -7.62
CA ASP A 459 -11.25 33.79 -6.57
C ASP A 459 -11.48 32.86 -5.35
N LYS A 460 -12.24 31.76 -5.53
CA LYS A 460 -12.46 30.77 -4.46
C LYS A 460 -11.41 29.65 -4.53
N ALA A 461 -10.99 29.16 -3.38
CA ALA A 461 -10.19 27.96 -3.27
C ALA A 461 -11.10 26.73 -3.43
N ARG A 462 -10.75 25.86 -4.39
CA ARG A 462 -11.47 24.61 -4.62
C ARG A 462 -10.75 23.43 -4.00
N LEU A 463 -11.50 22.47 -3.45
CA LEU A 463 -11.01 21.21 -2.95
C LEU A 463 -11.83 20.07 -3.55
N THR A 464 -11.19 19.23 -4.33
CA THR A 464 -11.83 18.13 -5.08
C THR A 464 -11.82 16.84 -4.29
N PHE A 465 -12.98 16.16 -4.24
CA PHE A 465 -13.17 14.82 -3.69
C PHE A 465 -13.70 13.91 -4.79
N CYS A 466 -13.07 12.76 -5.00
CA CYS A 466 -13.49 11.78 -6.00
C CYS A 466 -13.82 10.43 -5.33
N PRO A 467 -14.98 10.31 -4.64
CA PRO A 467 -15.42 9.04 -4.10
C PRO A 467 -15.68 8.01 -5.21
N ALA A 468 -15.20 6.80 -4.97
CA ALA A 468 -15.47 5.62 -5.75
C ALA A 468 -16.37 4.67 -4.97
N TYR A 469 -17.24 3.97 -5.66
CA TYR A 469 -18.21 3.01 -5.11
C TYR A 469 -18.03 1.67 -5.79
N LEU A 470 -17.94 0.61 -5.00
CA LEU A 470 -17.85 -0.76 -5.48
C LEU A 470 -18.85 -1.62 -4.69
N VAL A 471 -19.84 -2.19 -5.39
CA VAL A 471 -20.81 -3.13 -4.80
C VAL A 471 -20.69 -4.46 -5.51
N LEU A 472 -20.44 -5.50 -4.73
CA LEU A 472 -20.16 -6.86 -5.21
C LEU A 472 -21.14 -7.85 -4.58
N THR A 473 -21.56 -8.86 -5.33
CA THR A 473 -22.32 -10.00 -4.81
C THR A 473 -21.52 -11.28 -5.00
N LYS A 474 -21.43 -12.11 -3.96
CA LYS A 474 -20.82 -13.44 -4.03
C LYS A 474 -21.64 -14.35 -4.92
N LYS A 475 -20.99 -14.95 -5.93
CA LYS A 475 -21.66 -15.91 -6.81
C LYS A 475 -22.11 -17.15 -6.03
N PRO A 476 -23.25 -17.76 -6.37
CA PRO A 476 -23.60 -19.08 -5.87
C PRO A 476 -22.48 -20.09 -6.18
N LYS A 477 -22.34 -21.09 -5.32
CA LYS A 477 -21.50 -22.24 -5.66
C LYS A 477 -22.11 -22.96 -6.87
N ALA A 478 -21.27 -23.24 -7.86
CA ALA A 478 -21.69 -24.01 -9.04
C ALA A 478 -22.01 -25.46 -8.67
#